data_1952eb62739856b0d661bee9b60337d2
#
_entry.id   1952eb62739856b0d661bee9b60337d2
#
_cell.length_a   1.000
_cell.length_b   1.000
_cell.length_c   1.000
_cell.angle_alpha   90.00
_cell.angle_beta   90.00
_cell.angle_gamma   90.00
#
_symmetry.space_group_name_H-M   'P 1'
#
loop_
_entity.id
_entity.type
_entity.pdbx_description
1 polymer ?
#
loop_
_entity_poly.entity_id
_entity_poly.type
_entity_poly.pdbx_seq_one_letter_code
_entity_poly.pdbx_strand_id
1 'polypeptide(L)'
;MKKLTAILLVTILMVTCLAGCGQKRELYSKVKLENYVEVKDYLGVEVDTTTDEFAQYCDEVFNIDVEDNSLYEEVKEGPVQNGDIVNLDYEGKLDGVAFEGGTAKGADLEIGSHTFIDDFEEELIGVMVGETKDVTAKFPENYGKAELNGKEAIFTCKINGIKRPLTEEKVAEELDFDSVEDYQEDIKKRAIQQSILDTVIKNSKIKDYPAKDREILVDAIYNYYVEMYKSTSNVDLEELIIANGSTVEQYKSQISSQMVPQMMNVNMVMYYIFDAEKLELLESTLNKQNTSDPVIAESYAVQDTVMEYLYDNAKIK
;
A
#
# COMPACT_ATOMS: atom_id res chain seq x y z
N MET A 1 -8.47 -2.03 16.49
CA MET A 1 -8.72 -1.28 15.24
C MET A 1 -7.43 -0.54 14.91
N LYS A 2 -6.48 -1.25 14.32
CA LYS A 2 -5.25 -0.66 13.80
C LYS A 2 -5.60 0.00 12.47
N LYS A 3 -5.22 1.24 12.31
CA LYS A 3 -5.44 2.01 11.09
C LYS A 3 -4.60 1.37 9.98
N LEU A 4 -5.24 0.75 8.99
CA LEU A 4 -4.63 0.54 7.69
C LEU A 4 -4.41 1.95 7.10
N THR A 5 -3.23 2.49 7.26
CA THR A 5 -2.70 3.51 6.36
C THR A 5 -2.36 2.75 5.08
N ALA A 6 -3.31 2.70 4.16
CA ALA A 6 -3.02 2.20 2.82
C ALA A 6 -2.08 3.21 2.18
N ILE A 7 -0.79 2.91 2.19
CA ILE A 7 0.22 3.58 1.36
C ILE A 7 -0.11 3.17 -0.07
N LEU A 8 -0.78 4.06 -0.81
CA LEU A 8 -1.03 3.87 -2.23
C LEU A 8 0.20 4.36 -3.01
N LEU A 9 1.33 3.67 -2.84
CA LEU A 9 2.44 3.72 -3.79
C LEU A 9 2.16 2.64 -4.84
N VAL A 10 1.43 3.01 -5.88
CA VAL A 10 1.24 2.15 -7.06
C VAL A 10 2.46 2.33 -7.95
N THR A 11 3.43 1.44 -7.84
CA THR A 11 4.48 1.32 -8.83
C THR A 11 3.91 0.59 -10.04
N ILE A 12 3.93 1.23 -11.19
CA ILE A 12 3.44 0.68 -12.46
C ILE A 12 4.58 0.58 -13.47
N LEU A 13 4.64 -0.57 -14.11
CA LEU A 13 5.56 -0.95 -15.17
C LEU A 13 5.45 -0.04 -16.41
N MET A 14 6.59 0.22 -17.04
CA MET A 14 6.78 1.16 -18.16
C MET A 14 5.97 0.85 -19.43
N VAL A 15 5.34 1.89 -19.96
CA VAL A 15 5.12 2.05 -21.42
C VAL A 15 5.33 3.52 -21.78
N THR A 16 6.28 3.76 -22.66
CA THR A 16 6.64 5.08 -23.20
C THR A 16 5.54 5.63 -24.09
N CYS A 17 5.04 6.83 -23.81
CA CYS A 17 4.39 7.67 -24.81
C CYS A 17 4.69 9.15 -24.62
N LEU A 18 4.92 9.78 -25.72
CA LEU A 18 5.48 11.08 -26.04
C LEU A 18 4.81 12.29 -25.41
N ALA A 19 5.66 13.23 -25.04
CA ALA A 19 5.40 14.55 -24.50
C ALA A 19 4.43 15.41 -25.30
N GLY A 20 3.49 16.04 -24.61
CA GLY A 20 2.74 17.21 -25.05
C GLY A 20 3.03 18.38 -24.13
N CYS A 21 3.76 19.34 -24.63
CA CYS A 21 4.07 20.60 -23.97
C CYS A 21 2.78 21.39 -23.66
N GLY A 22 2.58 21.82 -22.40
CA GLY A 22 1.52 22.76 -22.03
C GLY A 22 0.24 22.15 -21.47
N GLN A 23 0.32 21.10 -20.68
CA GLN A 23 -0.84 20.52 -20.01
C GLN A 23 -1.42 21.52 -19.00
N LYS A 24 -2.69 21.89 -19.21
CA LYS A 24 -3.42 22.79 -18.34
C LYS A 24 -3.85 22.02 -17.09
N ARG A 25 -3.40 22.49 -15.93
CA ARG A 25 -3.83 21.95 -14.62
C ARG A 25 -5.34 21.74 -14.58
N GLU A 26 -5.78 20.51 -14.28
CA GLU A 26 -7.19 20.15 -14.18
C GLU A 26 -7.69 20.16 -12.75
N LEU A 27 -6.96 19.52 -11.81
CA LEU A 27 -7.32 19.48 -10.40
C LEU A 27 -7.08 20.83 -9.72
N TYR A 28 -8.04 21.23 -8.91
CA TYR A 28 -8.00 22.43 -8.06
C TYR A 28 -7.72 23.74 -8.80
N SER A 29 -7.81 23.76 -10.15
CA SER A 29 -7.53 24.94 -10.97
C SER A 29 -8.57 26.06 -10.83
N LYS A 30 -9.77 25.74 -10.32
CA LYS A 30 -10.90 26.66 -10.21
C LYS A 30 -11.34 26.92 -8.76
N VAL A 31 -10.59 26.43 -7.79
CA VAL A 31 -10.90 26.58 -6.37
C VAL A 31 -9.75 27.27 -5.64
N LYS A 32 -10.06 27.90 -4.52
CA LYS A 32 -9.06 28.40 -3.57
C LYS A 32 -8.92 27.37 -2.48
N LEU A 33 -7.80 26.64 -2.48
CA LEU A 33 -7.56 25.52 -1.58
C LEU A 33 -7.61 25.91 -0.10
N GLU A 34 -7.31 27.18 0.25
CA GLU A 34 -7.40 27.69 1.62
C GLU A 34 -8.81 27.57 2.22
N ASN A 35 -9.85 27.49 1.38
CA ASN A 35 -11.21 27.27 1.82
C ASN A 35 -11.47 25.81 2.25
N TYR A 36 -10.70 24.87 1.73
CA TYR A 36 -10.90 23.43 1.85
C TYR A 36 -9.87 22.74 2.75
N VAL A 37 -8.67 23.30 2.83
CA VAL A 37 -7.59 22.74 3.63
C VAL A 37 -6.86 23.85 4.40
N GLU A 38 -6.35 23.51 5.57
CA GLU A 38 -5.43 24.34 6.35
C GLU A 38 -4.15 23.55 6.54
N VAL A 39 -3.04 24.05 5.97
CA VAL A 39 -1.73 23.40 6.01
C VAL A 39 -0.79 24.26 6.85
N LYS A 40 -0.14 23.64 7.85
CA LYS A 40 0.77 24.33 8.77
C LYS A 40 2.01 23.49 9.01
N ASP A 41 3.08 24.17 9.40
CA ASP A 41 4.32 23.56 9.91
C ASP A 41 4.86 22.46 8.98
N TYR A 42 4.77 22.69 7.66
CA TYR A 42 5.24 21.75 6.65
C TYR A 42 6.72 21.95 6.27
N LEU A 43 7.34 23.08 6.64
CA LEU A 43 8.77 23.32 6.42
C LEU A 43 9.58 22.98 7.66
N GLY A 44 10.78 22.45 7.45
CA GLY A 44 11.72 22.14 8.52
C GLY A 44 11.24 20.99 9.40
N VAL A 45 10.45 20.06 8.84
CA VAL A 45 10.06 18.81 9.52
C VAL A 45 11.33 18.09 9.98
N GLU A 46 11.34 17.68 11.26
CA GLU A 46 12.46 16.94 11.84
C GLU A 46 12.19 15.43 11.68
N VAL A 47 13.14 14.71 11.07
CA VAL A 47 13.11 13.25 10.95
C VAL A 47 14.32 12.68 11.67
N ASP A 48 14.07 11.87 12.70
CA ASP A 48 15.11 11.15 13.43
C ASP A 48 15.24 9.74 12.86
N THR A 49 16.34 9.52 12.10
CA THR A 49 16.59 8.25 11.42
C THR A 49 17.15 7.15 12.34
N THR A 50 17.26 7.41 13.64
CA THR A 50 17.80 6.45 14.62
C THR A 50 16.72 5.75 15.43
N THR A 51 15.44 6.04 15.15
CA THR A 51 14.31 5.49 15.91
C THR A 51 13.81 4.16 15.34
N ASP A 52 13.20 3.33 16.19
CA ASP A 52 12.53 2.11 15.76
C ASP A 52 11.36 2.41 14.80
N GLU A 53 10.68 3.55 14.97
CA GLU A 53 9.62 4.01 14.06
C GLU A 53 10.17 4.27 12.66
N PHE A 54 11.37 4.87 12.55
CA PHE A 54 12.01 5.08 11.26
C PHE A 54 12.45 3.76 10.61
N ALA A 55 12.96 2.81 11.40
CA ALA A 55 13.29 1.48 10.89
C ALA A 55 12.07 0.79 10.29
N GLN A 56 10.88 0.94 10.90
CA GLN A 56 9.63 0.42 10.34
C GLN A 56 9.29 1.04 8.97
N TYR A 57 9.53 2.33 8.75
CA TYR A 57 9.36 2.92 7.42
C TYR A 57 10.31 2.31 6.38
N CYS A 58 11.55 2.00 6.75
CA CYS A 58 12.47 1.31 5.84
C CYS A 58 11.98 -0.09 5.49
N ASP A 59 11.51 -0.84 6.50
CA ASP A 59 10.95 -2.18 6.30
C ASP A 59 9.69 -2.14 5.41
N GLU A 60 8.81 -1.14 5.61
CA GLU A 60 7.62 -0.95 4.77
C GLU A 60 8.00 -0.66 3.32
N VAL A 61 8.99 0.19 3.08
CA VAL A 61 9.49 0.50 1.72
C VAL A 61 10.06 -0.75 1.05
N PHE A 62 10.87 -1.52 1.76
CA PHE A 62 11.42 -2.78 1.26
C PHE A 62 10.31 -3.79 0.92
N ASN A 63 9.34 -3.98 1.81
CA ASN A 63 8.22 -4.88 1.59
C ASN A 63 7.37 -4.49 0.38
N ILE A 64 7.14 -3.18 0.17
CA ILE A 64 6.44 -2.68 -1.03
C ILE A 64 7.21 -3.07 -2.29
N ASP A 65 8.54 -2.90 -2.33
CA ASP A 65 9.35 -3.27 -3.49
C ASP A 65 9.27 -4.76 -3.78
N VAL A 66 9.30 -5.60 -2.74
CA VAL A 66 9.16 -7.05 -2.87
C VAL A 66 7.79 -7.45 -3.40
N GLU A 67 6.71 -6.88 -2.83
CA GLU A 67 5.32 -7.18 -3.22
C GLU A 67 5.01 -6.74 -4.64
N ASP A 68 5.30 -5.47 -4.96
CA ASP A 68 4.97 -4.86 -6.24
C ASP A 68 5.70 -5.53 -7.42
N ASN A 69 6.90 -6.04 -7.19
CA ASN A 69 7.70 -6.71 -8.20
C ASN A 69 7.67 -8.24 -8.07
N SER A 70 6.89 -8.78 -7.13
CA SER A 70 6.76 -10.23 -6.86
C SER A 70 8.11 -10.91 -6.61
N LEU A 71 8.99 -10.26 -5.86
CA LEU A 71 10.37 -10.67 -5.61
C LEU A 71 10.46 -11.70 -4.47
N TYR A 72 10.00 -12.91 -4.74
CA TYR A 72 10.00 -14.04 -3.80
C TYR A 72 10.73 -15.23 -4.39
N GLU A 73 11.38 -16.01 -3.53
CA GLU A 73 11.88 -17.35 -3.87
C GLU A 73 11.00 -18.45 -3.28
N GLU A 74 10.80 -19.54 -4.04
CA GLU A 74 10.14 -20.74 -3.51
C GLU A 74 11.10 -21.55 -2.64
N VAL A 75 10.78 -21.71 -1.38
CA VAL A 75 11.52 -22.57 -0.43
C VAL A 75 10.88 -23.94 -0.42
N LYS A 76 11.56 -24.93 -1.04
CA LYS A 76 11.08 -26.31 -1.14
C LYS A 76 11.44 -27.16 0.08
N GLU A 77 12.51 -26.81 0.78
CA GLU A 77 13.01 -27.49 1.97
C GLU A 77 13.53 -26.43 2.93
N GLY A 78 13.08 -26.46 4.18
CA GLY A 78 13.52 -25.52 5.20
C GLY A 78 12.42 -25.14 6.17
N PRO A 79 12.78 -24.41 7.24
CA PRO A 79 11.84 -23.93 8.24
C PRO A 79 11.13 -22.65 7.81
N VAL A 80 9.92 -22.47 8.29
CA VAL A 80 9.17 -21.21 8.25
C VAL A 80 9.92 -20.14 9.04
N GLN A 81 9.99 -18.93 8.50
CA GLN A 81 10.57 -17.75 9.12
C GLN A 81 9.56 -16.60 9.16
N ASN A 82 9.84 -15.61 9.98
CA ASN A 82 9.06 -14.36 9.96
C ASN A 82 9.20 -13.68 8.60
N GLY A 83 8.09 -13.13 8.06
CA GLY A 83 8.03 -12.52 6.72
C GLY A 83 7.80 -13.52 5.58
N ASP A 84 7.82 -14.84 5.83
CA ASP A 84 7.48 -15.84 4.82
C ASP A 84 5.97 -15.84 4.51
N ILE A 85 5.60 -16.02 3.25
CA ILE A 85 4.23 -16.38 2.86
C ILE A 85 4.15 -17.90 2.82
N VAL A 86 3.42 -18.46 3.78
CA VAL A 86 3.27 -19.90 3.95
C VAL A 86 1.98 -20.37 3.31
N ASN A 87 2.06 -21.32 2.37
CA ASN A 87 0.90 -22.05 1.90
C ASN A 87 0.64 -23.22 2.82
N LEU A 88 -0.54 -23.26 3.47
CA LEU A 88 -0.84 -24.28 4.47
C LEU A 88 -2.28 -24.80 4.36
N ASP A 89 -2.45 -26.06 4.81
CA ASP A 89 -3.75 -26.62 5.17
C ASP A 89 -3.90 -26.52 6.68
N TYR A 90 -5.08 -26.15 7.19
CA TYR A 90 -5.37 -26.19 8.61
C TYR A 90 -6.77 -26.69 8.94
N GLU A 91 -6.91 -27.35 10.07
CA GLU A 91 -8.18 -27.79 10.67
C GLU A 91 -8.20 -27.41 12.16
N GLY A 92 -9.02 -26.41 12.52
CA GLY A 92 -9.24 -25.95 13.89
C GLY A 92 -10.32 -26.76 14.62
N LYS A 93 -10.02 -27.14 15.85
CA LYS A 93 -10.91 -27.89 16.75
C LYS A 93 -11.03 -27.17 18.08
N LEU A 94 -12.27 -27.04 18.57
CA LEU A 94 -12.58 -26.62 19.92
C LEU A 94 -13.06 -27.87 20.71
N ASP A 95 -12.39 -28.18 21.80
CA ASP A 95 -12.67 -29.38 22.60
C ASP A 95 -12.72 -30.68 21.74
N GLY A 96 -11.87 -30.75 20.70
CA GLY A 96 -11.78 -31.88 19.78
C GLY A 96 -12.83 -31.91 18.66
N VAL A 97 -13.70 -30.91 18.57
CA VAL A 97 -14.75 -30.79 17.53
C VAL A 97 -14.38 -29.66 16.57
N ALA A 98 -14.36 -29.97 15.27
CA ALA A 98 -14.14 -28.96 14.24
C ALA A 98 -15.29 -27.91 14.22
N PHE A 99 -14.96 -26.64 14.02
CA PHE A 99 -15.92 -25.55 14.01
C PHE A 99 -15.98 -24.85 12.63
N GLU A 100 -17.09 -24.18 12.36
CA GLU A 100 -17.33 -23.50 11.10
C GLU A 100 -16.33 -22.32 10.89
N GLY A 101 -15.64 -22.33 9.74
CA GLY A 101 -14.61 -21.35 9.39
C GLY A 101 -13.23 -21.66 9.98
N GLY A 102 -13.07 -22.78 10.73
CA GLY A 102 -11.79 -23.24 11.29
C GLY A 102 -10.97 -24.10 10.34
N THR A 103 -11.41 -24.34 9.10
CA THR A 103 -10.73 -25.24 8.16
C THR A 103 -10.50 -24.58 6.82
N ALA A 104 -9.27 -24.67 6.29
CA ALA A 104 -8.94 -24.29 4.92
C ALA A 104 -7.89 -25.24 4.34
N LYS A 105 -7.77 -25.23 3.00
CA LYS A 105 -6.72 -25.94 2.27
C LYS A 105 -6.06 -24.98 1.29
N GLY A 106 -4.73 -25.04 1.24
CA GLY A 106 -3.94 -24.19 0.36
C GLY A 106 -4.11 -22.70 0.65
N ALA A 107 -4.33 -22.32 1.91
CA ALA A 107 -4.42 -20.93 2.32
C ALA A 107 -3.01 -20.33 2.38
N ASP A 108 -2.85 -19.15 1.83
CA ASP A 108 -1.63 -18.36 1.96
C ASP A 108 -1.73 -17.50 3.22
N LEU A 109 -0.67 -17.50 4.04
CA LEU A 109 -0.54 -16.74 5.27
C LEU A 109 0.85 -16.12 5.37
N GLU A 110 0.92 -14.82 5.46
CA GLU A 110 2.16 -14.10 5.76
C GLU A 110 2.44 -14.15 7.27
N ILE A 111 3.60 -14.68 7.64
CA ILE A 111 4.03 -14.84 9.03
C ILE A 111 4.52 -13.50 9.58
N GLY A 112 3.89 -13.02 10.64
CA GLY A 112 4.11 -11.71 11.24
C GLY A 112 3.12 -10.64 10.78
N SER A 113 2.17 -10.98 9.91
CA SER A 113 1.12 -10.07 9.45
C SER A 113 0.08 -9.73 10.52
N HIS A 114 -0.04 -10.57 11.55
CA HIS A 114 -1.08 -10.50 12.60
C HIS A 114 -2.51 -10.52 12.04
N THR A 115 -2.71 -11.19 10.90
CA THR A 115 -4.03 -11.37 10.28
C THR A 115 -4.79 -12.53 10.87
N PHE A 116 -4.07 -13.51 11.46
CA PHE A 116 -4.66 -14.61 12.22
C PHE A 116 -4.78 -14.27 13.71
N ILE A 117 -5.41 -15.16 14.48
CA ILE A 117 -5.56 -15.00 15.94
C ILE A 117 -4.19 -15.09 16.62
N ASP A 118 -4.09 -14.47 17.80
CA ASP A 118 -2.84 -14.40 18.58
C ASP A 118 -2.20 -15.78 18.74
N ASP A 119 -0.87 -15.83 18.72
CA ASP A 119 0.00 -17.01 18.85
C ASP A 119 0.01 -17.95 17.63
N PHE A 120 -0.96 -17.86 16.68
CA PHE A 120 -1.05 -18.80 15.56
C PHE A 120 0.16 -18.70 14.60
N GLU A 121 0.51 -17.50 14.19
CA GLU A 121 1.60 -17.26 13.25
C GLU A 121 2.97 -17.56 13.90
N GLU A 122 3.16 -17.14 15.14
CA GLU A 122 4.39 -17.36 15.90
C GLU A 122 4.69 -18.85 16.12
N GLU A 123 3.66 -19.67 16.40
CA GLU A 123 3.79 -21.10 16.58
C GLU A 123 4.19 -21.82 15.29
N LEU A 124 3.98 -21.25 14.11
CA LEU A 124 4.41 -21.83 12.83
C LEU A 124 5.88 -21.59 12.54
N ILE A 125 6.53 -20.62 13.17
CA ILE A 125 7.96 -20.34 12.96
C ILE A 125 8.79 -21.59 13.34
N GLY A 126 9.71 -21.99 12.45
CA GLY A 126 10.56 -23.15 12.61
C GLY A 126 9.97 -24.47 12.13
N VAL A 127 8.69 -24.52 11.74
CA VAL A 127 8.08 -25.72 11.15
C VAL A 127 8.60 -25.94 9.74
N MET A 128 8.93 -27.16 9.39
CA MET A 128 9.52 -27.51 8.08
C MET A 128 8.45 -27.62 6.99
N VAL A 129 8.82 -27.30 5.75
CA VAL A 129 7.97 -27.62 4.59
C VAL A 129 7.65 -29.11 4.57
N GLY A 130 6.37 -29.43 4.39
CA GLY A 130 5.83 -30.81 4.42
C GLY A 130 5.47 -31.31 5.80
N GLU A 131 5.89 -30.65 6.88
CA GLU A 131 5.58 -31.02 8.25
C GLU A 131 4.13 -30.66 8.63
N THR A 132 3.61 -31.44 9.60
CA THR A 132 2.31 -31.15 10.23
C THR A 132 2.54 -30.87 11.71
N LYS A 133 2.03 -29.74 12.20
CA LYS A 133 2.13 -29.33 13.61
C LYS A 133 0.75 -28.96 14.15
N ASP A 134 0.49 -29.30 15.38
CA ASP A 134 -0.64 -28.77 16.12
C ASP A 134 -0.23 -27.45 16.76
N VAL A 135 -0.99 -26.40 16.42
CA VAL A 135 -0.84 -25.01 16.89
C VAL A 135 -1.97 -24.72 17.85
N THR A 136 -1.64 -24.20 19.03
CA THR A 136 -2.63 -23.78 20.03
C THR A 136 -2.77 -22.28 19.99
N ALA A 137 -3.97 -21.79 19.67
CA ALA A 137 -4.20 -20.35 19.56
C ALA A 137 -5.48 -19.93 20.29
N LYS A 138 -5.46 -18.75 20.91
CA LYS A 138 -6.57 -18.24 21.71
C LYS A 138 -7.34 -17.18 20.94
N PHE A 139 -8.66 -17.36 20.84
CA PHE A 139 -9.55 -16.36 20.28
C PHE A 139 -9.66 -15.11 21.19
N PRO A 140 -9.68 -13.89 20.65
CA PRO A 140 -9.99 -12.69 21.41
C PRO A 140 -11.35 -12.79 22.11
N GLU A 141 -11.51 -12.11 23.25
CA GLU A 141 -12.78 -12.06 24.01
C GLU A 141 -13.96 -11.49 23.19
N ASN A 142 -13.67 -10.73 22.15
CA ASN A 142 -14.63 -10.07 21.25
C ASN A 142 -14.41 -10.48 19.78
N TYR A 143 -14.14 -11.73 19.51
CA TYR A 143 -13.91 -12.25 18.14
C TYR A 143 -15.14 -12.12 17.21
N GLY A 144 -16.32 -11.89 17.79
CA GLY A 144 -17.55 -11.70 17.02
C GLY A 144 -18.38 -12.98 16.82
N LYS A 145 -17.89 -14.16 17.26
CA LYS A 145 -18.61 -15.42 17.33
C LYS A 145 -18.66 -15.87 18.80
N ALA A 146 -19.85 -15.81 19.42
CA ALA A 146 -20.00 -16.02 20.86
C ALA A 146 -19.46 -17.39 21.34
N GLU A 147 -19.56 -18.41 20.48
CA GLU A 147 -19.06 -19.78 20.73
C GLU A 147 -17.53 -19.90 20.72
N LEU A 148 -16.83 -18.90 20.15
CA LEU A 148 -15.36 -18.88 20.05
C LEU A 148 -14.71 -17.85 20.98
N ASN A 149 -15.45 -16.83 21.43
CA ASN A 149 -14.91 -15.73 22.23
C ASN A 149 -14.13 -16.23 23.46
N GLY A 150 -12.86 -15.80 23.56
CA GLY A 150 -11.96 -16.10 24.66
C GLY A 150 -11.53 -17.57 24.77
N LYS A 151 -11.94 -18.43 23.83
CA LYS A 151 -11.63 -19.86 23.88
C LYS A 151 -10.31 -20.18 23.20
N GLU A 152 -9.69 -21.26 23.65
CA GLU A 152 -8.49 -21.86 23.08
C GLU A 152 -8.90 -22.95 22.10
N ALA A 153 -8.32 -22.93 20.89
CA ALA A 153 -8.52 -23.95 19.87
C ALA A 153 -7.17 -24.57 19.45
N ILE A 154 -7.22 -25.83 19.03
CA ILE A 154 -6.07 -26.51 18.46
C ILE A 154 -6.27 -26.61 16.95
N PHE A 155 -5.28 -26.13 16.21
CA PHE A 155 -5.25 -26.17 14.74
C PHE A 155 -4.19 -27.16 14.29
N THR A 156 -4.58 -28.21 13.60
CA THR A 156 -3.66 -29.11 12.93
C THR A 156 -3.26 -28.46 11.61
N CYS A 157 -2.03 -27.94 11.51
CA CYS A 157 -1.50 -27.19 10.39
C CYS A 157 -0.49 -28.03 9.61
N LYS A 158 -0.64 -28.12 8.29
CA LYS A 158 0.33 -28.74 7.39
C LYS A 158 0.93 -27.70 6.46
N ILE A 159 2.25 -27.56 6.45
CA ILE A 159 2.97 -26.64 5.58
C ILE A 159 3.12 -27.27 4.20
N ASN A 160 2.49 -26.69 3.18
CA ASN A 160 2.56 -27.16 1.80
C ASN A 160 3.73 -26.55 1.02
N GLY A 161 4.09 -25.30 1.30
CA GLY A 161 5.16 -24.56 0.64
C GLY A 161 5.39 -23.21 1.31
N ILE A 162 6.50 -22.59 0.97
CA ILE A 162 6.90 -21.28 1.47
C ILE A 162 7.35 -20.43 0.29
N LYS A 163 6.88 -19.18 0.21
CA LYS A 163 7.47 -18.11 -0.59
C LYS A 163 8.16 -17.17 0.38
N ARG A 164 9.45 -16.92 0.14
CA ARG A 164 10.28 -16.05 0.96
C ARG A 164 10.65 -14.81 0.20
N PRO A 165 10.53 -13.59 0.79
CA PRO A 165 11.08 -12.38 0.20
C PRO A 165 12.55 -12.57 -0.17
N LEU A 166 12.98 -12.03 -1.31
CA LEU A 166 14.39 -11.99 -1.66
C LEU A 166 15.16 -11.11 -0.66
N THR A 167 16.45 -11.38 -0.51
CA THR A 167 17.32 -10.50 0.29
C THR A 167 17.50 -9.13 -0.39
N GLU A 168 17.86 -8.10 0.38
CA GLU A 168 18.10 -6.77 -0.18
C GLU A 168 19.10 -6.78 -1.35
N GLU A 169 20.15 -7.61 -1.30
CA GLU A 169 21.12 -7.73 -2.39
C GLU A 169 20.47 -8.23 -3.68
N LYS A 170 19.61 -9.25 -3.57
CA LYS A 170 18.88 -9.79 -4.72
C LYS A 170 17.81 -8.82 -5.23
N VAL A 171 17.12 -8.12 -4.33
CA VAL A 171 16.15 -7.08 -4.69
C VAL A 171 16.84 -5.94 -5.40
N ALA A 172 17.98 -5.47 -4.92
CA ALA A 172 18.76 -4.44 -5.57
C ALA A 172 19.18 -4.84 -7.00
N GLU A 173 19.61 -6.11 -7.19
CA GLU A 173 19.95 -6.66 -8.51
C GLU A 173 18.74 -6.72 -9.44
N GLU A 174 17.58 -7.23 -8.98
CA GLU A 174 16.34 -7.34 -9.77
C GLU A 174 15.76 -5.96 -10.14
N LEU A 175 16.00 -4.94 -9.33
CA LEU A 175 15.57 -3.57 -9.57
C LEU A 175 16.61 -2.69 -10.28
N ASP A 176 17.70 -3.30 -10.82
CA ASP A 176 18.75 -2.62 -11.58
C ASP A 176 19.50 -1.52 -10.80
N PHE A 177 19.68 -1.67 -9.49
CA PHE A 177 20.58 -0.81 -8.70
C PHE A 177 22.04 -1.20 -8.92
N ASP A 178 22.94 -0.22 -8.92
CA ASP A 178 24.36 -0.45 -9.10
C ASP A 178 25.00 -1.22 -7.92
N SER A 179 24.42 -1.09 -6.72
CA SER A 179 24.84 -1.79 -5.51
C SER A 179 23.70 -1.91 -4.48
N VAL A 180 23.85 -2.80 -3.49
CA VAL A 180 22.93 -2.89 -2.36
C VAL A 180 22.94 -1.60 -1.53
N GLU A 181 24.10 -0.95 -1.41
CA GLU A 181 24.25 0.32 -0.71
C GLU A 181 23.41 1.42 -1.38
N ASP A 182 23.41 1.49 -2.73
CA ASP A 182 22.59 2.47 -3.48
C ASP A 182 21.09 2.20 -3.27
N TYR A 183 20.70 0.92 -3.22
CA TYR A 183 19.34 0.52 -2.89
C TYR A 183 18.94 0.91 -1.47
N GLN A 184 19.81 0.67 -0.50
CA GLN A 184 19.57 1.06 0.91
C GLN A 184 19.47 2.59 1.07
N GLU A 185 20.27 3.36 0.32
CA GLU A 185 20.13 4.83 0.29
C GLU A 185 18.80 5.28 -0.30
N ASP A 186 18.30 4.59 -1.34
CA ASP A 186 16.97 4.84 -1.92
C ASP A 186 15.84 4.51 -0.95
N ILE A 187 15.89 3.33 -0.30
CA ILE A 187 14.96 2.98 0.78
C ILE A 187 14.93 4.07 1.85
N LYS A 188 16.11 4.47 2.32
CA LYS A 188 16.23 5.50 3.35
C LYS A 188 15.63 6.83 2.91
N LYS A 189 15.88 7.26 1.66
CA LYS A 189 15.30 8.49 1.11
C LYS A 189 13.77 8.41 1.08
N ARG A 190 13.21 7.32 0.58
CA ARG A 190 11.76 7.11 0.51
C ARG A 190 11.12 7.03 1.90
N ALA A 191 11.77 6.38 2.87
CA ALA A 191 11.34 6.34 4.26
C ALA A 191 11.31 7.74 4.91
N ILE A 192 12.32 8.57 4.65
CA ILE A 192 12.33 9.97 5.10
C ILE A 192 11.17 10.75 4.47
N GLN A 193 10.96 10.61 3.17
CA GLN A 193 9.85 11.26 2.46
C GLN A 193 8.50 10.84 3.03
N GLN A 194 8.30 9.56 3.34
CA GLN A 194 7.08 9.07 3.97
C GLN A 194 6.86 9.68 5.36
N SER A 195 7.89 9.72 6.20
CA SER A 195 7.84 10.34 7.53
C SER A 195 7.49 11.84 7.47
N ILE A 196 8.06 12.55 6.48
CA ILE A 196 7.71 13.96 6.22
C ILE A 196 6.24 14.08 5.82
N LEU A 197 5.78 13.26 4.87
CA LEU A 197 4.40 13.26 4.39
C LEU A 197 3.40 13.04 5.54
N ASP A 198 3.63 12.02 6.34
CA ASP A 198 2.76 11.71 7.49
C ASP A 198 2.69 12.87 8.48
N THR A 199 3.83 13.49 8.76
CA THR A 199 3.90 14.67 9.64
C THR A 199 3.13 15.85 9.06
N VAL A 200 3.31 16.14 7.78
CA VAL A 200 2.63 17.25 7.10
C VAL A 200 1.12 17.01 7.02
N ILE A 201 0.69 15.79 6.69
CA ILE A 201 -0.74 15.43 6.68
C ILE A 201 -1.34 15.51 8.07
N LYS A 202 -0.65 15.02 9.10
CA LYS A 202 -1.07 15.09 10.50
C LYS A 202 -1.24 16.53 11.01
N ASN A 203 -0.38 17.44 10.58
CA ASN A 203 -0.43 18.87 10.92
C ASN A 203 -1.47 19.64 10.10
N SER A 204 -2.04 19.02 9.06
CA SER A 204 -3.01 19.62 8.17
C SER A 204 -4.44 19.31 8.63
N LYS A 205 -5.37 20.20 8.28
CA LYS A 205 -6.80 20.04 8.58
C LYS A 205 -7.62 20.15 7.31
N ILE A 206 -8.23 19.05 6.90
CA ILE A 206 -9.23 19.06 5.83
C ILE A 206 -10.54 19.61 6.39
N LYS A 207 -11.10 20.61 5.72
CA LYS A 207 -12.37 21.28 6.10
C LYS A 207 -13.54 20.72 5.29
N ASP A 208 -13.32 20.50 3.99
CA ASP A 208 -14.31 19.98 3.04
C ASP A 208 -13.59 19.55 1.74
N TYR A 209 -14.33 18.90 0.84
CA TYR A 209 -13.82 18.45 -0.46
C TYR A 209 -14.49 19.19 -1.60
N PRO A 210 -13.73 19.80 -2.55
CA PRO A 210 -14.33 20.44 -3.72
C PRO A 210 -15.06 19.41 -4.59
N ALA A 211 -16.38 19.54 -4.71
CA ALA A 211 -17.23 18.51 -5.33
C ALA A 211 -16.84 18.18 -6.76
N LYS A 212 -16.47 19.22 -7.55
CA LYS A 212 -16.09 19.03 -8.96
C LYS A 212 -14.76 18.28 -9.10
N ASP A 213 -13.78 18.59 -8.26
CA ASP A 213 -12.47 17.90 -8.27
C ASP A 213 -12.61 16.45 -7.81
N ARG A 214 -13.55 16.18 -6.88
CA ARG A 214 -13.94 14.85 -6.50
C ARG A 214 -14.51 14.04 -7.67
N GLU A 215 -15.40 14.62 -8.47
CA GLU A 215 -15.95 13.99 -9.68
C GLU A 215 -14.85 13.68 -10.69
N ILE A 216 -13.94 14.63 -10.94
CA ILE A 216 -12.81 14.46 -11.85
C ILE A 216 -11.93 13.26 -11.38
N LEU A 217 -11.62 13.17 -10.10
CA LEU A 217 -10.83 12.05 -9.57
C LEU A 217 -11.55 10.71 -9.66
N VAL A 218 -12.87 10.67 -9.42
CA VAL A 218 -13.66 9.44 -9.59
C VAL A 218 -13.57 8.93 -11.02
N ASP A 219 -13.73 9.85 -11.99
CA ASP A 219 -13.67 9.49 -13.41
C ASP A 219 -12.25 9.05 -13.82
N ALA A 220 -11.23 9.76 -13.36
CA ALA A 220 -9.84 9.41 -13.63
C ALA A 220 -9.46 8.03 -13.08
N ILE A 221 -9.84 7.71 -11.84
CA ILE A 221 -9.61 6.40 -11.22
C ILE A 221 -10.38 5.30 -11.96
N TYR A 222 -11.63 5.55 -12.32
CA TYR A 222 -12.41 4.59 -13.09
C TYR A 222 -11.77 4.30 -14.45
N ASN A 223 -11.35 5.32 -15.18
CA ASN A 223 -10.66 5.18 -16.47
C ASN A 223 -9.34 4.42 -16.32
N TYR A 224 -8.58 4.72 -15.27
CA TYR A 224 -7.36 3.98 -14.95
C TYR A 224 -7.64 2.47 -14.80
N TYR A 225 -8.68 2.09 -14.05
CA TYR A 225 -9.05 0.69 -13.91
C TYR A 225 -9.52 0.06 -15.24
N VAL A 226 -10.27 0.79 -16.06
CA VAL A 226 -10.65 0.32 -17.41
C VAL A 226 -9.43 -0.04 -18.24
N GLU A 227 -8.44 0.85 -18.29
CA GLU A 227 -7.19 0.61 -19.02
C GLU A 227 -6.37 -0.54 -18.41
N MET A 228 -6.27 -0.59 -17.10
CA MET A 228 -5.54 -1.64 -16.38
C MET A 228 -6.13 -3.03 -16.66
N TYR A 229 -7.43 -3.23 -16.48
CA TYR A 229 -8.06 -4.53 -16.74
C TYR A 229 -7.95 -4.94 -18.20
N LYS A 230 -8.06 -3.98 -19.11
CA LYS A 230 -7.90 -4.24 -20.54
C LYS A 230 -6.48 -4.67 -20.88
N SER A 231 -5.46 -4.01 -20.33
CA SER A 231 -4.04 -4.28 -20.63
C SER A 231 -3.51 -5.55 -19.98
N THR A 232 -3.88 -5.82 -18.72
CA THR A 232 -3.33 -6.94 -17.92
C THR A 232 -4.07 -8.26 -18.15
N SER A 233 -5.39 -8.20 -18.33
CA SER A 233 -6.24 -9.40 -18.35
C SER A 233 -7.09 -9.52 -19.60
N ASN A 234 -7.03 -8.54 -20.51
CA ASN A 234 -7.90 -8.40 -21.68
C ASN A 234 -9.39 -8.51 -21.32
N VAL A 235 -9.76 -7.97 -20.16
CA VAL A 235 -11.12 -7.99 -19.62
C VAL A 235 -11.74 -6.60 -19.77
N ASP A 236 -12.99 -6.56 -20.22
CA ASP A 236 -13.81 -5.35 -20.19
C ASP A 236 -14.34 -5.13 -18.76
N LEU A 237 -13.92 -4.05 -18.12
CA LEU A 237 -14.32 -3.75 -16.73
C LEU A 237 -15.83 -3.54 -16.60
N GLU A 238 -16.49 -2.94 -17.60
CA GLU A 238 -17.94 -2.71 -17.54
C GLU A 238 -18.71 -4.04 -17.59
N GLU A 239 -18.30 -4.95 -18.49
CA GLU A 239 -18.87 -6.30 -18.55
C GLU A 239 -18.66 -7.06 -17.22
N LEU A 240 -17.47 -6.94 -16.61
CA LEU A 240 -17.15 -7.57 -15.33
C LEU A 240 -18.03 -7.01 -14.19
N ILE A 241 -18.23 -5.68 -14.13
CA ILE A 241 -19.09 -5.02 -13.14
C ILE A 241 -20.53 -5.54 -13.26
N ILE A 242 -21.07 -5.61 -14.48
CA ILE A 242 -22.42 -6.09 -14.76
C ILE A 242 -22.56 -7.58 -14.40
N ALA A 243 -21.58 -8.41 -14.77
CA ALA A 243 -21.57 -9.83 -14.43
C ALA A 243 -21.59 -10.10 -12.93
N ASN A 244 -20.99 -9.20 -12.13
CA ASN A 244 -21.03 -9.24 -10.66
C ASN A 244 -22.29 -8.60 -10.06
N GLY A 245 -23.30 -8.27 -10.86
CA GLY A 245 -24.59 -7.76 -10.40
C GLY A 245 -24.57 -6.30 -9.95
N SER A 246 -23.58 -5.51 -10.39
CA SER A 246 -23.44 -4.09 -10.09
C SER A 246 -23.65 -3.23 -11.33
N THR A 247 -23.65 -1.91 -11.17
CA THR A 247 -23.67 -0.93 -12.27
C THR A 247 -22.41 -0.06 -12.22
N VAL A 248 -22.04 0.54 -13.34
CA VAL A 248 -20.91 1.49 -13.39
C VAL A 248 -21.10 2.64 -12.40
N GLU A 249 -22.34 3.12 -12.21
CA GLU A 249 -22.65 4.17 -11.23
C GLU A 249 -22.39 3.72 -9.80
N GLN A 250 -22.80 2.48 -9.44
CA GLN A 250 -22.53 1.92 -8.12
C GLN A 250 -21.02 1.73 -7.89
N TYR A 251 -20.30 1.25 -8.91
CA TYR A 251 -18.84 1.09 -8.85
C TYR A 251 -18.15 2.45 -8.66
N LYS A 252 -18.50 3.48 -9.44
CA LYS A 252 -18.00 4.86 -9.25
C LYS A 252 -18.37 5.43 -7.87
N SER A 253 -19.54 5.09 -7.33
CA SER A 253 -19.93 5.48 -5.98
C SER A 253 -19.03 4.84 -4.91
N GLN A 254 -18.61 3.59 -5.09
CA GLN A 254 -17.64 2.93 -4.21
C GLN A 254 -16.28 3.59 -4.29
N ILE A 255 -15.76 3.87 -5.50
CA ILE A 255 -14.53 4.66 -5.69
C ILE A 255 -14.64 6.00 -4.94
N SER A 256 -15.75 6.72 -5.13
CA SER A 256 -15.99 8.03 -4.50
C SER A 256 -16.02 7.97 -2.98
N SER A 257 -16.51 6.89 -2.38
CA SER A 257 -16.65 6.78 -0.92
C SER A 257 -15.44 6.15 -0.23
N GLN A 258 -14.74 5.23 -0.89
CA GLN A 258 -13.67 4.45 -0.26
C GLN A 258 -12.26 4.95 -0.60
N MET A 259 -12.03 5.38 -1.84
CA MET A 259 -10.68 5.73 -2.32
C MET A 259 -10.44 7.23 -2.39
N VAL A 260 -11.39 7.97 -3.00
CA VAL A 260 -11.20 9.41 -3.30
C VAL A 260 -10.94 10.26 -2.06
N PRO A 261 -11.56 10.05 -0.88
CA PRO A 261 -11.26 10.88 0.28
C PRO A 261 -9.80 10.81 0.73
N GLN A 262 -9.19 9.63 0.68
CA GLN A 262 -7.77 9.46 1.05
C GLN A 262 -6.85 10.17 0.05
N MET A 263 -7.09 9.97 -1.25
CA MET A 263 -6.33 10.66 -2.29
C MET A 263 -6.49 12.18 -2.22
N MET A 264 -7.71 12.68 -1.98
CA MET A 264 -7.96 14.12 -1.85
C MET A 264 -7.28 14.71 -0.63
N ASN A 265 -7.16 13.99 0.48
CA ASN A 265 -6.44 14.48 1.65
C ASN A 265 -4.99 14.81 1.31
N VAL A 266 -4.30 13.88 0.66
CA VAL A 266 -2.90 14.08 0.22
C VAL A 266 -2.85 15.16 -0.87
N ASN A 267 -3.64 15.01 -1.93
CA ASN A 267 -3.62 15.93 -3.06
C ASN A 267 -3.86 17.38 -2.65
N MET A 268 -4.88 17.68 -1.86
CA MET A 268 -5.18 19.05 -1.46
C MET A 268 -4.04 19.69 -0.66
N VAL A 269 -3.37 18.92 0.19
CA VAL A 269 -2.20 19.39 0.94
C VAL A 269 -1.03 19.65 0.00
N MET A 270 -0.74 18.72 -0.92
CA MET A 270 0.36 18.86 -1.87
C MET A 270 0.14 20.02 -2.84
N TYR A 271 -1.05 20.15 -3.43
CA TYR A 271 -1.37 21.28 -4.30
C TYR A 271 -1.39 22.61 -3.56
N TYR A 272 -1.79 22.63 -2.28
CA TYR A 272 -1.70 23.83 -1.46
C TYR A 272 -0.24 24.29 -1.30
N ILE A 273 0.67 23.36 -0.96
CA ILE A 273 2.10 23.67 -0.80
C ILE A 273 2.69 24.08 -2.15
N PHE A 274 2.37 23.35 -3.21
CA PHE A 274 2.81 23.66 -4.57
C PHE A 274 2.49 25.12 -4.97
N ASP A 275 1.26 25.57 -4.71
CA ASP A 275 0.81 26.93 -5.00
C ASP A 275 1.44 27.96 -4.05
N ALA A 276 1.51 27.66 -2.73
CA ALA A 276 2.05 28.57 -1.72
C ALA A 276 3.53 28.89 -1.97
N GLU A 277 4.30 27.87 -2.34
CA GLU A 277 5.74 27.96 -2.60
C GLU A 277 6.06 28.31 -4.07
N LYS A 278 5.02 28.42 -4.92
CA LYS A 278 5.14 28.74 -6.36
C LYS A 278 6.08 27.79 -7.09
N LEU A 279 5.96 26.51 -6.78
CA LEU A 279 6.79 25.47 -7.40
C LEU A 279 6.43 25.31 -8.87
N GLU A 280 7.39 24.87 -9.66
CA GLU A 280 7.21 24.50 -11.07
C GLU A 280 7.35 22.99 -11.19
N LEU A 281 6.49 22.36 -11.99
CA LEU A 281 6.58 20.92 -12.24
C LEU A 281 7.92 20.58 -12.88
N LEU A 282 8.59 19.58 -12.31
CA LEU A 282 9.80 19.03 -12.90
C LEU A 282 9.40 18.19 -14.13
N GLU A 283 9.93 18.53 -15.32
CA GLU A 283 9.67 17.75 -16.55
C GLU A 283 10.01 16.26 -16.39
N SER A 284 11.03 15.96 -15.57
CA SER A 284 11.41 14.59 -15.26
C SER A 284 10.33 13.81 -14.52
N THR A 285 9.46 14.47 -13.73
CA THR A 285 8.37 13.81 -12.99
C THR A 285 7.19 13.51 -13.90
N LEU A 286 6.85 14.39 -14.84
CA LEU A 286 5.78 14.14 -15.82
C LEU A 286 6.08 12.94 -16.72
N ASN A 287 7.34 12.74 -17.07
CA ASN A 287 7.78 11.64 -17.95
C ASN A 287 7.94 10.29 -17.23
N LYS A 288 7.98 10.28 -15.91
CA LYS A 288 8.10 9.07 -15.08
C LYS A 288 6.74 8.41 -14.78
N GLN A 289 5.63 9.13 -14.99
CA GLN A 289 4.33 8.63 -14.58
C GLN A 289 3.79 7.58 -15.54
N ASN A 290 3.61 6.38 -15.04
CA ASN A 290 3.15 5.19 -15.78
C ASN A 290 1.63 5.14 -15.98
N THR A 291 0.98 6.27 -16.15
CA THR A 291 -0.46 6.34 -16.37
C THR A 291 -0.78 7.13 -17.62
N SER A 292 -1.73 6.63 -18.41
CA SER A 292 -2.27 7.33 -19.57
C SER A 292 -3.28 8.42 -19.17
N ASP A 293 -3.79 8.40 -17.94
CA ASP A 293 -4.74 9.41 -17.46
C ASP A 293 -4.00 10.69 -17.05
N PRO A 294 -4.27 11.84 -17.72
CA PRO A 294 -3.54 13.08 -17.48
C PRO A 294 -3.77 13.66 -16.08
N VAL A 295 -4.92 13.41 -15.47
CA VAL A 295 -5.24 13.90 -14.12
C VAL A 295 -4.41 13.17 -13.07
N ILE A 296 -4.31 11.84 -13.22
CA ILE A 296 -3.50 11.00 -12.34
C ILE A 296 -2.02 11.35 -12.51
N ALA A 297 -1.55 11.48 -13.77
CA ALA A 297 -0.16 11.86 -14.05
C ALA A 297 0.21 13.22 -13.45
N GLU A 298 -0.63 14.23 -13.62
CA GLU A 298 -0.44 15.56 -13.02
C GLU A 298 -0.38 15.48 -11.49
N SER A 299 -1.31 14.72 -10.89
CA SER A 299 -1.38 14.57 -9.43
C SER A 299 -0.07 14.01 -8.86
N TYR A 300 0.47 12.95 -9.45
CA TYR A 300 1.74 12.37 -9.02
C TYR A 300 2.92 13.33 -9.26
N ALA A 301 2.96 14.01 -10.40
CA ALA A 301 4.03 14.97 -10.68
C ALA A 301 4.05 16.14 -9.68
N VAL A 302 2.88 16.61 -9.24
CA VAL A 302 2.78 17.62 -8.17
C VAL A 302 3.27 17.04 -6.84
N GLN A 303 2.84 15.82 -6.49
CA GLN A 303 3.29 15.16 -5.26
C GLN A 303 4.82 14.99 -5.24
N ASP A 304 5.41 14.45 -6.30
CA ASP A 304 6.86 14.26 -6.41
C ASP A 304 7.60 15.59 -6.27
N THR A 305 7.14 16.63 -6.98
CA THR A 305 7.75 17.97 -6.93
C THR A 305 7.72 18.54 -5.50
N VAL A 306 6.58 18.43 -4.82
CA VAL A 306 6.43 18.92 -3.45
C VAL A 306 7.25 18.08 -2.48
N MET A 307 7.29 16.76 -2.65
CA MET A 307 8.06 15.88 -1.77
C MET A 307 9.56 16.14 -1.86
N GLU A 308 10.12 16.36 -3.07
CA GLU A 308 11.53 16.77 -3.20
C GLU A 308 11.77 18.12 -2.52
N TYR A 309 10.87 19.10 -2.70
CA TYR A 309 10.98 20.38 -2.02
C TYR A 309 10.94 20.24 -0.49
N LEU A 310 10.03 19.43 0.05
CA LEU A 310 9.91 19.19 1.50
C LEU A 310 11.13 18.43 2.04
N TYR A 311 11.64 17.45 1.30
CA TYR A 311 12.85 16.71 1.65
C TYR A 311 14.07 17.62 1.76
N ASP A 312 14.28 18.50 0.77
CA ASP A 312 15.39 19.46 0.76
C ASP A 312 15.32 20.47 1.91
N ASN A 313 14.13 20.71 2.45
CA ASN A 313 13.91 21.64 3.57
C ASN A 313 13.71 20.93 4.91
N ALA A 314 13.83 19.60 4.98
CA ALA A 314 13.72 18.82 6.21
C ALA A 314 15.02 18.90 7.05
N LYS A 315 14.89 18.57 8.33
CA LYS A 315 16.02 18.44 9.27
C LYS A 315 16.19 16.97 9.62
N ILE A 316 17.11 16.32 8.96
CA ILE A 316 17.41 14.89 9.14
C ILE A 316 18.50 14.76 10.22
N LYS A 317 18.22 13.94 11.25
CA LYS A 317 19.13 13.64 12.37
C LYS A 317 19.63 12.20 12.31
#